data_a22cd82b1becfcf8578c64181bfb4668
#
_entry.id   a22cd82b1becfcf8578c64181bfb4668
#
_cell.length_a   1.000
_cell.length_b   1.000
_cell.length_c   1.000
_cell.angle_alpha   90.00
_cell.angle_beta   90.00
_cell.angle_gamma   90.00
#
_symmetry.space_group_name_H-M   'P 1'
#
loop_
_entity.id
_entity.type
_entity.pdbx_description
1 polymer ?
#
loop_
_entity_poly.entity_id
_entity_poly.type
_entity_poly.pdbx_seq_one_letter_code
_entity_poly.pdbx_strand_id
1 'polypeptide(L)'
;MSYHSKVGHIPSALSMVDYLGKVFEAGITPELYRFVLGKPFGAQAYYALFAHFGWIPSDFSRYGSLDTQWRYIIQKDHDLITYIDESMGNCLSVACGIALAGKSVFINISDAAFQEGTIWESLLFAGAHKLGKMVMTVDHNDMQALGRITDILDMGNLADKISSFGWKVFSCDGHDLASLSSILEGLTLAKMDRPVAFVFKTKKGKGISFMEESAEWHYKALDDEMYERALGELL
;
A
#
# COMPACT_ATOMS: atom_id res chain seq x y z
N MET A 1 14.91 -11.14 -3.23
CA MET A 1 14.95 -9.87 -3.96
C MET A 1 15.96 -8.89 -3.35
N SER A 2 15.62 -8.15 -2.31
CA SER A 2 16.38 -6.99 -1.80
C SER A 2 17.81 -7.28 -1.36
N TYR A 3 18.08 -8.43 -0.75
CA TYR A 3 19.44 -8.81 -0.34
C TYR A 3 20.42 -8.91 -1.52
N HIS A 4 20.04 -9.61 -2.58
CA HIS A 4 20.90 -9.78 -3.76
C HIS A 4 21.10 -8.49 -4.56
N SER A 5 20.07 -7.64 -4.63
CA SER A 5 20.13 -6.36 -5.36
C SER A 5 20.68 -5.22 -4.52
N LYS A 6 20.93 -5.43 -3.21
CA LYS A 6 21.36 -4.41 -2.24
C LYS A 6 20.42 -3.20 -2.21
N VAL A 7 19.11 -3.45 -2.32
CA VAL A 7 18.07 -2.42 -2.34
C VAL A 7 17.34 -2.36 -1.00
N GLY A 8 17.09 -1.17 -0.51
CA GLY A 8 16.34 -0.90 0.73
C GLY A 8 14.83 -1.04 0.61
N HIS A 9 14.10 -0.28 1.42
CA HIS A 9 12.64 -0.23 1.52
C HIS A 9 11.96 -1.54 1.97
N ILE A 10 12.73 -2.50 2.50
CA ILE A 10 12.20 -3.77 3.04
C ILE A 10 11.13 -3.50 4.11
N PRO A 11 11.35 -2.60 5.10
CA PRO A 11 10.34 -2.30 6.12
C PRO A 11 9.01 -1.81 5.54
N SER A 12 9.05 -1.10 4.41
CA SER A 12 7.82 -0.64 3.73
C SER A 12 7.04 -1.78 3.10
N ALA A 13 7.72 -2.82 2.60
CA ALA A 13 7.08 -4.02 2.08
C ALA A 13 6.47 -4.87 3.22
N LEU A 14 7.22 -5.08 4.31
CA LEU A 14 6.77 -5.84 5.48
C LEU A 14 5.58 -5.20 6.19
N SER A 15 5.46 -3.87 6.14
CA SER A 15 4.32 -3.14 6.70
C SER A 15 3.00 -3.48 5.99
N MET A 16 3.02 -3.77 4.70
CA MET A 16 1.79 -3.87 3.89
C MET A 16 1.48 -5.26 3.34
N VAL A 17 2.39 -6.22 3.42
CA VAL A 17 2.21 -7.52 2.76
C VAL A 17 1.01 -8.30 3.30
N ASP A 18 0.76 -8.27 4.61
CA ASP A 18 -0.31 -9.03 5.25
C ASP A 18 -1.68 -8.54 4.81
N TYR A 19 -1.97 -7.24 4.98
CA TYR A 19 -3.26 -6.71 4.59
C TYR A 19 -3.48 -6.72 3.07
N LEU A 20 -2.43 -6.49 2.25
CA LEU A 20 -2.57 -6.58 0.79
C LEU A 20 -2.90 -8.00 0.34
N GLY A 21 -2.27 -9.02 0.95
CA GLY A 21 -2.60 -10.41 0.70
C GLY A 21 -4.09 -10.69 0.92
N LYS A 22 -4.64 -10.25 2.06
CA LYS A 22 -6.05 -10.39 2.39
C LYS A 22 -6.99 -9.59 1.47
N VAL A 23 -6.58 -8.39 1.08
CA VAL A 23 -7.34 -7.56 0.12
C VAL A 23 -7.44 -8.25 -1.24
N PHE A 24 -6.36 -8.86 -1.71
CA PHE A 24 -6.36 -9.58 -2.98
C PHE A 24 -7.13 -10.90 -2.91
N GLU A 25 -7.03 -11.65 -1.79
CA GLU A 25 -7.88 -12.81 -1.51
C GLU A 25 -9.38 -12.46 -1.51
N ALA A 26 -9.74 -11.27 -1.03
CA ALA A 26 -11.12 -10.77 -1.01
C ALA A 26 -11.67 -10.35 -2.38
N GLY A 27 -10.89 -10.51 -3.45
CA GLY A 27 -11.34 -10.28 -4.83
C GLY A 27 -10.98 -8.92 -5.42
N ILE A 28 -10.08 -8.15 -4.81
CA ILE A 28 -9.47 -6.99 -5.45
C ILE A 28 -8.38 -7.48 -6.41
N THR A 29 -8.74 -7.67 -7.67
CA THR A 29 -7.84 -8.22 -8.70
C THR A 29 -7.66 -7.26 -9.87
N PRO A 30 -6.55 -7.36 -10.64
CA PRO A 30 -6.29 -6.48 -11.79
C PRO A 30 -7.33 -6.55 -12.90
N GLU A 31 -8.03 -7.68 -13.03
CA GLU A 31 -9.10 -7.86 -14.01
C GLU A 31 -10.32 -7.00 -13.67
N LEU A 32 -10.60 -6.84 -12.38
CA LEU A 32 -11.79 -6.13 -11.88
C LEU A 32 -11.50 -4.67 -11.55
N TYR A 33 -10.28 -4.35 -11.14
CA TYR A 33 -9.89 -3.03 -10.63
C TYR A 33 -8.71 -2.44 -11.42
N ARG A 34 -8.72 -1.12 -11.58
CA ARG A 34 -7.54 -0.36 -12.00
C ARG A 34 -6.68 -0.08 -10.77
N PHE A 35 -5.45 -0.59 -10.77
CA PHE A 35 -4.53 -0.43 -9.65
C PHE A 35 -3.81 0.92 -9.73
N VAL A 36 -3.98 1.71 -8.69
CA VAL A 36 -3.34 3.00 -8.47
C VAL A 36 -2.49 2.90 -7.20
N LEU A 37 -1.19 2.96 -7.35
CA LEU A 37 -0.25 2.73 -6.25
C LEU A 37 0.33 4.06 -5.76
N GLY A 38 -0.25 4.60 -4.70
CA GLY A 38 0.24 5.79 -3.98
C GLY A 38 1.39 5.50 -3.02
N LYS A 39 1.73 4.22 -2.86
CA LYS A 39 2.90 3.75 -2.10
C LYS A 39 3.72 2.78 -2.94
N PRO A 40 4.43 3.25 -3.99
CA PRO A 40 5.22 2.39 -4.88
C PRO A 40 6.51 1.90 -4.22
N PHE A 41 6.90 2.50 -3.09
CA PHE A 41 8.03 2.09 -2.26
C PHE A 41 7.65 0.87 -1.43
N GLY A 42 8.44 -0.18 -1.47
CA GLY A 42 8.06 -1.50 -0.97
C GLY A 42 7.53 -2.40 -2.09
N ALA A 43 8.04 -2.18 -3.30
CA ALA A 43 7.72 -2.96 -4.50
C ALA A 43 7.81 -4.47 -4.29
N GLN A 44 8.67 -4.92 -3.36
CA GLN A 44 8.85 -6.33 -2.99
C GLN A 44 7.53 -6.99 -2.57
N ALA A 45 6.68 -6.28 -1.80
CA ALA A 45 5.39 -6.83 -1.39
C ALA A 45 4.44 -7.03 -2.58
N TYR A 46 4.36 -6.05 -3.49
CA TYR A 46 3.53 -6.18 -4.69
C TYR A 46 4.02 -7.32 -5.56
N TYR A 47 5.32 -7.40 -5.87
CA TYR A 47 5.87 -8.46 -6.72
C TYR A 47 5.67 -9.84 -6.09
N ALA A 48 5.92 -9.98 -4.78
CA ALA A 48 5.72 -11.24 -4.09
C ALA A 48 4.25 -11.69 -4.14
N LEU A 49 3.31 -10.78 -3.88
CA LEU A 49 1.88 -11.08 -3.93
C LEU A 49 1.39 -11.31 -5.36
N PHE A 50 1.79 -10.49 -6.33
CA PHE A 50 1.39 -10.68 -7.72
C PHE A 50 1.87 -12.03 -8.26
N ALA A 51 3.08 -12.48 -7.89
CA ALA A 51 3.57 -13.80 -8.22
C ALA A 51 2.81 -14.92 -7.47
N HIS A 52 2.51 -14.71 -6.18
CA HIS A 52 1.73 -15.65 -5.38
C HIS A 52 0.34 -15.91 -5.97
N PHE A 53 -0.32 -14.87 -6.45
CA PHE A 53 -1.62 -14.97 -7.12
C PHE A 53 -1.52 -15.36 -8.61
N GLY A 54 -0.32 -15.59 -9.13
CA GLY A 54 -0.10 -16.00 -10.52
C GLY A 54 -0.32 -14.90 -11.56
N TRP A 55 -0.36 -13.63 -11.14
CA TRP A 55 -0.55 -12.50 -12.05
C TRP A 55 0.72 -12.11 -12.81
N ILE A 56 1.89 -12.48 -12.27
CA ILE A 56 3.21 -12.29 -12.89
C ILE A 56 4.09 -13.52 -12.66
N PRO A 57 5.16 -13.73 -13.46
CA PRO A 57 6.18 -14.73 -13.19
C PRO A 57 6.90 -14.49 -11.85
N SER A 58 7.39 -15.57 -11.22
CA SER A 58 8.07 -15.54 -9.91
C SER A 58 9.60 -15.47 -9.97
N ASP A 59 10.19 -15.27 -11.16
CA ASP A 59 11.62 -15.09 -11.30
C ASP A 59 12.01 -13.62 -11.06
N PHE A 60 12.60 -13.35 -9.91
CA PHE A 60 13.09 -12.03 -9.50
C PHE A 60 14.60 -11.97 -9.41
N SER A 61 15.32 -12.86 -10.12
CA SER A 61 16.80 -12.94 -10.10
C SER A 61 17.46 -11.61 -10.53
N ARG A 62 16.76 -10.83 -11.37
CA ARG A 62 17.20 -9.50 -11.86
C ARG A 62 16.54 -8.32 -11.17
N TYR A 63 15.90 -8.53 -10.00
CA TYR A 63 15.27 -7.44 -9.24
C TYR A 63 16.26 -6.31 -8.95
N GLY A 64 15.84 -5.07 -9.21
CA GLY A 64 16.65 -3.86 -9.00
C GLY A 64 17.62 -3.52 -10.15
N SER A 65 17.75 -4.36 -11.17
CA SER A 65 18.55 -4.03 -12.37
C SER A 65 17.82 -3.02 -13.27
N LEU A 66 18.59 -2.20 -14.00
CA LEU A 66 18.01 -1.16 -14.86
C LEU A 66 17.30 -1.71 -16.10
N ASP A 67 17.65 -2.91 -16.53
CA ASP A 67 17.17 -3.57 -17.75
C ASP A 67 16.05 -4.59 -17.48
N THR A 68 15.38 -4.48 -16.33
CA THR A 68 14.26 -5.34 -15.94
C THR A 68 13.03 -4.54 -15.58
N GLN A 69 11.86 -5.16 -15.70
CA GLN A 69 10.60 -4.63 -15.17
C GLN A 69 10.52 -4.73 -13.63
N TRP A 70 11.38 -5.53 -12.97
CA TRP A 70 11.42 -5.73 -11.52
C TRP A 70 12.23 -4.65 -10.81
N ARG A 71 11.79 -3.40 -10.87
CA ARG A 71 12.50 -2.26 -10.28
C ARG A 71 12.20 -2.12 -8.79
N TYR A 72 13.11 -1.48 -8.06
CA TYR A 72 12.97 -1.27 -6.61
C TYR A 72 11.84 -0.29 -6.24
N ILE A 73 11.46 0.60 -7.15
CA ILE A 73 10.19 1.31 -7.15
C ILE A 73 9.36 0.65 -8.24
N ILE A 74 8.21 0.07 -7.87
CA ILE A 74 7.35 -0.57 -8.87
C ILE A 74 6.99 0.43 -9.97
N GLN A 75 7.08 -0.01 -11.21
CA GLN A 75 6.87 0.86 -12.37
C GLN A 75 5.58 0.47 -13.11
N LYS A 76 5.10 1.36 -13.96
CA LYS A 76 3.95 1.14 -14.83
C LYS A 76 4.23 0.16 -15.99
N ASP A 77 5.41 -0.43 -16.04
CA ASP A 77 5.80 -1.38 -17.09
C ASP A 77 4.99 -2.71 -17.05
N HIS A 78 4.18 -2.88 -16.01
CA HIS A 78 3.24 -3.99 -15.90
C HIS A 78 1.83 -3.52 -16.29
N ASP A 79 1.16 -4.25 -17.18
CA ASP A 79 -0.24 -4.00 -17.55
C ASP A 79 -1.22 -4.03 -16.37
N LEU A 80 -0.79 -4.62 -15.24
CA LEU A 80 -1.56 -4.68 -14.00
C LEU A 80 -1.73 -3.31 -13.33
N ILE A 81 -0.78 -2.37 -13.55
CA ILE A 81 -0.71 -1.11 -12.83
C ILE A 81 -1.12 0.03 -13.76
N THR A 82 -2.17 0.74 -13.37
CA THR A 82 -2.69 1.87 -14.15
C THR A 82 -1.93 3.17 -13.87
N TYR A 83 -1.55 3.37 -12.59
CA TYR A 83 -0.82 4.58 -12.18
C TYR A 83 0.02 4.31 -10.93
N ILE A 84 1.16 4.97 -10.85
CA ILE A 84 2.03 5.02 -9.67
C ILE A 84 2.27 6.46 -9.27
N ASP A 85 2.41 6.70 -7.98
CA ASP A 85 2.69 8.02 -7.41
C ASP A 85 4.15 8.08 -6.94
N GLU A 86 5.05 8.45 -7.84
CA GLU A 86 6.48 8.61 -7.50
C GLU A 86 6.70 9.82 -6.58
N SER A 87 5.87 10.86 -6.73
CA SER A 87 5.76 12.00 -5.82
C SER A 87 4.41 11.94 -5.13
N MET A 88 4.39 11.79 -3.81
CA MET A 88 3.15 11.61 -3.02
C MET A 88 2.12 12.71 -3.32
N GLY A 89 0.84 12.34 -3.23
CA GLY A 89 -0.29 13.26 -3.25
C GLY A 89 -1.19 13.20 -4.48
N ASN A 90 -0.73 12.67 -5.64
CA ASN A 90 -1.52 12.72 -6.89
C ASN A 90 -2.38 11.48 -7.14
N CYS A 91 -2.06 10.34 -6.53
CA CYS A 91 -2.72 9.07 -6.81
C CYS A 91 -4.24 9.12 -6.62
N LEU A 92 -4.71 9.82 -5.59
CA LEU A 92 -6.14 9.85 -5.28
C LEU A 92 -6.93 10.69 -6.29
N SER A 93 -6.36 11.79 -6.81
CA SER A 93 -7.00 12.59 -7.87
C SER A 93 -7.10 11.82 -9.19
N VAL A 94 -6.04 11.06 -9.54
CA VAL A 94 -6.07 10.16 -10.70
C VAL A 94 -7.15 9.08 -10.51
N ALA A 95 -7.24 8.49 -9.33
CA ALA A 95 -8.26 7.50 -9.00
C ALA A 95 -9.69 8.07 -9.11
N CYS A 96 -9.92 9.32 -8.71
CA CYS A 96 -11.19 10.00 -8.92
C CYS A 96 -11.57 10.07 -10.41
N GLY A 97 -10.63 10.44 -11.27
CA GLY A 97 -10.85 10.46 -12.73
C GLY A 97 -11.22 9.08 -13.29
N ILE A 98 -10.52 8.03 -12.84
CA ILE A 98 -10.80 6.64 -13.24
C ILE A 98 -12.21 6.21 -12.80
N ALA A 99 -12.60 6.54 -11.56
CA ALA A 99 -13.92 6.21 -11.02
C ALA A 99 -15.05 6.98 -11.72
N LEU A 100 -14.83 8.26 -12.06
CA LEU A 100 -15.77 9.06 -12.87
C LEU A 100 -15.96 8.46 -14.27
N ALA A 101 -14.91 7.90 -14.87
CA ALA A 101 -15.01 7.18 -16.13
C ALA A 101 -15.71 5.80 -16.00
N GLY A 102 -16.30 5.51 -14.83
CA GLY A 102 -17.11 4.32 -14.59
C GLY A 102 -16.31 3.05 -14.32
N LYS A 103 -15.00 3.12 -14.08
CA LYS A 103 -14.14 1.98 -13.76
C LYS A 103 -13.99 1.80 -12.25
N SER A 104 -13.90 0.55 -11.79
CA SER A 104 -13.50 0.27 -10.41
C SER A 104 -12.02 0.52 -10.24
N VAL A 105 -11.63 1.14 -9.12
CA VAL A 105 -10.25 1.50 -8.84
C VAL A 105 -9.86 1.07 -7.43
N PHE A 106 -8.72 0.44 -7.32
CA PHE A 106 -8.05 0.11 -6.07
C PHE A 106 -6.87 1.05 -5.86
N ILE A 107 -6.79 1.65 -4.68
CA ILE A 107 -5.73 2.58 -4.31
C ILE A 107 -5.04 2.04 -3.06
N ASN A 108 -3.71 1.90 -3.09
CA ASN A 108 -2.91 1.67 -1.88
C ASN A 108 -2.02 2.88 -1.62
N ILE A 109 -2.15 3.49 -0.44
CA ILE A 109 -1.51 4.76 -0.08
C ILE A 109 -0.87 4.65 1.33
N SER A 110 0.15 5.46 1.61
CA SER A 110 0.70 5.59 2.95
C SER A 110 0.00 6.69 3.74
N ASP A 111 0.08 6.61 5.06
CA ASP A 111 -0.33 7.68 5.97
C ASP A 111 0.44 8.99 5.71
N ALA A 112 1.73 8.92 5.37
CA ALA A 112 2.53 10.09 5.02
C ALA A 112 1.96 10.90 3.84
N ALA A 113 1.25 10.26 2.91
CA ALA A 113 0.63 10.95 1.78
C ALA A 113 -0.47 11.92 2.21
N PHE A 114 -1.06 11.75 3.39
CA PHE A 114 -2.04 12.68 3.95
C PHE A 114 -1.43 14.01 4.41
N GLN A 115 -0.13 14.15 4.42
CA GLN A 115 0.52 15.45 4.60
C GLN A 115 0.49 16.31 3.33
N GLU A 116 0.06 15.74 2.19
CA GLU A 116 -0.12 16.44 0.92
C GLU A 116 -1.55 16.98 0.79
N GLY A 117 -1.69 18.27 0.47
CA GLY A 117 -2.99 18.95 0.36
C GLY A 117 -3.92 18.34 -0.68
N THR A 118 -3.36 17.86 -1.80
CA THR A 118 -4.11 17.24 -2.92
C THR A 118 -4.87 15.98 -2.51
N ILE A 119 -4.43 15.27 -1.49
CA ILE A 119 -5.17 14.12 -0.95
C ILE A 119 -6.50 14.58 -0.34
N TRP A 120 -6.50 15.65 0.45
CA TRP A 120 -7.71 16.17 1.09
C TRP A 120 -8.71 16.72 0.09
N GLU A 121 -8.24 17.43 -0.94
CA GLU A 121 -9.07 17.89 -2.06
C GLU A 121 -9.73 16.72 -2.78
N SER A 122 -8.97 15.65 -3.03
CA SER A 122 -9.46 14.44 -3.69
C SER A 122 -10.45 13.65 -2.82
N LEU A 123 -10.23 13.58 -1.50
CA LEU A 123 -11.19 12.97 -0.55
C LEU A 123 -12.53 13.69 -0.59
N LEU A 124 -12.50 15.03 -0.51
CA LEU A 124 -13.69 15.87 -0.59
C LEU A 124 -14.44 15.63 -1.90
N PHE A 125 -13.72 15.65 -3.02
CA PHE A 125 -14.29 15.43 -4.35
C PHE A 125 -14.94 14.04 -4.46
N ALA A 126 -14.23 12.98 -4.08
CA ALA A 126 -14.72 11.61 -4.16
C ALA A 126 -15.97 11.38 -3.30
N GLY A 127 -15.99 11.93 -2.08
CA GLY A 127 -17.15 11.84 -1.18
C GLY A 127 -18.35 12.62 -1.70
N ALA A 128 -18.15 13.89 -2.14
CA ALA A 128 -19.20 14.74 -2.67
C ALA A 128 -19.87 14.13 -3.93
N HIS A 129 -19.07 13.50 -4.81
CA HIS A 129 -19.55 12.82 -6.00
C HIS A 129 -19.96 11.36 -5.78
N LYS A 130 -19.88 10.86 -4.53
CA LYS A 130 -20.26 9.49 -4.16
C LYS A 130 -19.62 8.42 -5.06
N LEU A 131 -18.31 8.52 -5.26
CA LEU A 131 -17.57 7.63 -6.17
C LEU A 131 -17.44 6.21 -5.60
N GLY A 132 -18.54 5.47 -5.54
CA GLY A 132 -18.65 4.14 -4.92
C GLY A 132 -17.82 3.04 -5.57
N LYS A 133 -17.14 3.32 -6.69
CA LYS A 133 -16.20 2.38 -7.33
C LYS A 133 -14.75 2.55 -6.85
N MET A 134 -14.51 3.36 -5.83
CA MET A 134 -13.20 3.57 -5.24
C MET A 134 -13.03 2.74 -3.97
N VAL A 135 -11.95 1.98 -3.91
CA VAL A 135 -11.48 1.25 -2.72
C VAL A 135 -10.07 1.69 -2.42
N MET A 136 -9.87 2.28 -1.26
CA MET A 136 -8.58 2.76 -0.79
C MET A 136 -8.12 1.96 0.43
N THR A 137 -6.87 1.52 0.43
CA THR A 137 -6.18 1.02 1.63
C THR A 137 -5.12 2.01 2.06
N VAL A 138 -5.04 2.27 3.35
CA VAL A 138 -4.05 3.16 3.97
C VAL A 138 -3.15 2.32 4.86
N ASP A 139 -1.86 2.28 4.53
CA ASP A 139 -0.82 1.74 5.41
C ASP A 139 -0.49 2.78 6.48
N HIS A 140 -1.10 2.61 7.67
CA HIS A 140 -0.99 3.55 8.78
C HIS A 140 0.03 3.03 9.78
N ASN A 141 1.31 3.26 9.49
CA ASN A 141 2.45 2.80 10.29
C ASN A 141 3.16 3.90 11.08
N ASP A 142 2.69 5.15 11.01
CA ASP A 142 3.24 6.34 11.66
C ASP A 142 4.71 6.64 11.31
N MET A 143 5.23 6.11 10.19
CA MET A 143 6.64 6.25 9.82
C MET A 143 6.83 6.70 8.39
N GLN A 144 7.66 7.73 8.20
CA GLN A 144 8.16 8.17 6.90
C GLN A 144 9.71 8.16 6.85
N ALA A 145 10.29 8.73 5.79
CA ALA A 145 11.74 8.76 5.61
C ALA A 145 12.47 9.58 6.70
N LEU A 146 11.84 10.63 7.19
CA LEU A 146 12.42 11.58 8.14
C LEU A 146 12.17 11.23 9.62
N GLY A 147 11.35 10.23 9.91
CA GLY A 147 10.98 9.85 11.27
C GLY A 147 9.51 9.53 11.44
N ARG A 148 8.99 9.72 12.65
CA ARG A 148 7.56 9.53 12.92
C ARG A 148 6.72 10.65 12.32
N ILE A 149 5.57 10.30 11.76
CA ILE A 149 4.62 11.26 11.21
C ILE A 149 4.10 12.18 12.30
N THR A 150 3.79 11.63 13.48
CA THR A 150 3.33 12.38 14.65
C THR A 150 4.32 13.43 15.14
N ASP A 151 5.64 13.20 14.97
CA ASP A 151 6.68 14.16 15.36
C ASP A 151 6.89 15.26 14.30
N ILE A 152 6.54 15.01 13.04
CA ILE A 152 6.76 15.94 11.92
C ILE A 152 5.52 16.79 11.68
N LEU A 153 4.38 16.17 11.45
CA LEU A 153 3.08 16.80 11.30
C LEU A 153 1.99 15.79 11.70
N ASP A 154 1.52 15.92 12.93
CA ASP A 154 0.47 15.02 13.46
C ASP A 154 -0.82 15.15 12.68
N MET A 155 -1.23 14.06 12.08
CA MET A 155 -2.48 13.99 11.31
C MET A 155 -3.68 13.60 12.18
N GLY A 156 -3.50 13.33 13.47
CA GLY A 156 -4.55 12.87 14.36
C GLY A 156 -5.23 11.57 13.86
N ASN A 157 -6.51 11.40 14.15
CA ASN A 157 -7.26 10.23 13.70
C ASN A 157 -7.62 10.31 12.21
N LEU A 158 -6.86 9.61 11.36
CA LEU A 158 -7.09 9.58 9.92
C LEU A 158 -8.45 8.95 9.55
N ALA A 159 -8.88 7.91 10.26
CA ALA A 159 -10.15 7.24 9.96
C ALA A 159 -11.33 8.20 10.13
N ASP A 160 -11.37 8.97 11.21
CA ASP A 160 -12.41 9.97 11.47
C ASP A 160 -12.36 11.09 10.42
N LYS A 161 -11.17 11.56 10.08
CA LYS A 161 -11.02 12.61 9.06
C LYS A 161 -11.50 12.14 7.68
N ILE A 162 -11.09 10.96 7.23
CA ILE A 162 -11.55 10.38 5.95
C ILE A 162 -13.08 10.22 5.97
N SER A 163 -13.63 9.72 7.07
CA SER A 163 -15.08 9.55 7.25
C SER A 163 -15.84 10.88 7.13
N SER A 164 -15.28 11.99 7.65
CA SER A 164 -15.90 13.32 7.60
C SER A 164 -16.07 13.84 6.16
N PHE A 165 -15.29 13.34 5.21
CA PHE A 165 -15.45 13.61 3.78
C PHE A 165 -16.51 12.73 3.08
N GLY A 166 -17.28 11.94 3.82
CA GLY A 166 -18.38 11.12 3.26
C GLY A 166 -17.96 9.74 2.77
N TRP A 167 -16.73 9.30 3.09
CA TRP A 167 -16.28 7.96 2.82
C TRP A 167 -16.81 6.94 3.85
N LYS A 168 -17.02 5.70 3.44
CA LYS A 168 -17.22 4.58 4.36
C LYS A 168 -15.86 4.07 4.80
N VAL A 169 -15.58 4.13 6.11
CA VAL A 169 -14.25 3.83 6.65
C VAL A 169 -14.31 2.62 7.57
N PHE A 170 -13.34 1.73 7.39
CA PHE A 170 -13.06 0.60 8.27
C PHE A 170 -11.64 0.71 8.79
N SER A 171 -11.39 0.25 10.02
CA SER A 171 -10.05 0.24 10.61
C SER A 171 -9.84 -1.00 11.45
N CYS A 172 -8.68 -1.64 11.30
CA CYS A 172 -8.23 -2.75 12.16
C CYS A 172 -6.70 -2.81 12.21
N ASP A 173 -6.17 -3.76 12.96
CA ASP A 173 -4.76 -4.15 12.89
C ASP A 173 -4.50 -4.79 11.52
N GLY A 174 -3.55 -4.22 10.76
CA GLY A 174 -3.18 -4.68 9.42
C GLY A 174 -2.32 -5.95 9.41
N HIS A 175 -1.98 -6.48 10.58
CA HIS A 175 -1.24 -7.74 10.77
C HIS A 175 -2.10 -8.84 11.40
N ASP A 176 -3.32 -8.54 11.85
CA ASP A 176 -4.27 -9.53 12.35
C ASP A 176 -5.12 -10.09 11.19
N LEU A 177 -4.70 -11.27 10.69
CA LEU A 177 -5.34 -11.92 9.55
C LEU A 177 -6.83 -12.25 9.80
N ALA A 178 -7.24 -12.51 11.04
CA ALA A 178 -8.63 -12.80 11.38
C ALA A 178 -9.49 -11.54 11.29
N SER A 179 -9.04 -10.43 11.88
CA SER A 179 -9.70 -9.13 11.77
C SER A 179 -9.77 -8.65 10.32
N LEU A 180 -8.69 -8.81 9.55
CA LEU A 180 -8.64 -8.49 8.12
C LEU A 180 -9.69 -9.27 7.33
N SER A 181 -9.75 -10.58 7.51
CA SER A 181 -10.77 -11.43 6.85
C SER A 181 -12.18 -10.96 7.21
N SER A 182 -12.45 -10.72 8.50
CA SER A 182 -13.78 -10.31 8.98
C SER A 182 -14.27 -8.99 8.36
N ILE A 183 -13.41 -7.97 8.25
CA ILE A 183 -13.84 -6.67 7.69
C ILE A 183 -13.92 -6.69 6.14
N LEU A 184 -13.22 -7.62 5.50
CA LEU A 184 -13.24 -7.79 4.05
C LEU A 184 -14.36 -8.76 3.60
N GLU A 185 -14.83 -9.65 4.49
CA GLU A 185 -15.97 -10.51 4.24
C GLU A 185 -17.23 -9.69 3.99
N GLY A 186 -17.93 -10.01 2.91
CA GLY A 186 -19.18 -9.32 2.55
C GLY A 186 -19.00 -7.96 1.88
N LEU A 187 -17.78 -7.55 1.56
CA LEU A 187 -17.52 -6.41 0.71
C LEU A 187 -17.99 -6.73 -0.72
N THR A 188 -19.31 -6.63 -0.91
CA THR A 188 -19.87 -6.61 -2.26
C THR A 188 -19.61 -5.23 -2.87
N LEU A 189 -18.35 -4.99 -3.24
CA LEU A 189 -17.86 -3.71 -3.76
C LEU A 189 -18.63 -3.21 -5.00
N ALA A 190 -19.31 -4.11 -5.69
CA ALA A 190 -20.15 -3.78 -6.84
C ALA A 190 -21.40 -2.92 -6.52
N LYS A 191 -21.74 -2.71 -5.24
CA LYS A 191 -22.95 -2.00 -4.79
C LYS A 191 -22.69 -0.87 -3.77
N MET A 192 -21.46 -0.34 -3.70
CA MET A 192 -21.19 0.76 -2.77
C MET A 192 -21.75 2.06 -3.32
N ASP A 193 -22.51 2.78 -2.48
CA ASP A 193 -23.11 4.09 -2.77
C ASP A 193 -22.13 5.26 -2.52
N ARG A 194 -20.97 4.97 -1.97
CA ARG A 194 -19.90 5.92 -1.63
C ARG A 194 -18.54 5.27 -1.65
N PRO A 195 -17.43 6.03 -1.74
CA PRO A 195 -16.08 5.48 -1.71
C PRO A 195 -15.77 4.82 -0.37
N VAL A 196 -14.92 3.80 -0.40
CA VAL A 196 -14.56 2.99 0.77
C VAL A 196 -13.08 3.15 1.07
N ALA A 197 -12.74 3.30 2.34
CA ALA A 197 -11.36 3.31 2.83
C ALA A 197 -11.16 2.30 3.96
N PHE A 198 -10.04 1.59 3.88
CA PHE A 198 -9.53 0.73 4.95
C PHE A 198 -8.26 1.37 5.53
N VAL A 199 -8.30 1.76 6.79
CA VAL A 199 -7.14 2.29 7.51
C VAL A 199 -6.56 1.16 8.35
N PHE A 200 -5.50 0.56 7.86
CA PHE A 200 -4.82 -0.54 8.52
C PHE A 200 -3.71 -0.02 9.42
N LYS A 201 -3.85 -0.22 10.73
CA LYS A 201 -2.77 0.05 11.68
C LYS A 201 -1.71 -1.01 11.49
N THR A 202 -0.52 -0.60 11.10
CA THR A 202 0.57 -1.50 10.77
C THR A 202 1.85 -1.12 11.52
N LYS A 203 2.82 -2.01 11.47
CA LYS A 203 4.16 -1.77 11.99
C LYS A 203 5.15 -1.83 10.84
N LYS A 204 5.86 -0.73 10.58
CA LYS A 204 6.91 -0.69 9.56
C LYS A 204 8.03 -1.65 9.95
N GLY A 205 8.39 -2.58 9.05
CA GLY A 205 9.42 -3.59 9.32
C GLY A 205 8.93 -4.81 10.10
N LYS A 206 7.61 -5.04 10.19
CA LYS A 206 6.98 -6.14 10.93
C LYS A 206 7.66 -7.48 10.67
N GLY A 207 7.98 -8.18 11.77
CA GLY A 207 8.57 -9.52 11.75
C GLY A 207 10.10 -9.55 11.76
N ILE A 208 10.78 -8.41 11.58
CA ILE A 208 12.24 -8.31 11.69
C ILE A 208 12.60 -7.30 12.77
N SER A 209 13.01 -7.77 13.93
CA SER A 209 13.15 -7.00 15.16
C SER A 209 14.00 -5.74 15.01
N PHE A 210 15.10 -5.80 14.26
CA PHE A 210 16.01 -4.68 14.04
C PHE A 210 15.53 -3.69 12.96
N MET A 211 14.45 -4.01 12.24
CA MET A 211 13.81 -3.14 11.24
C MET A 211 12.54 -2.48 11.77
N GLU A 212 11.90 -3.07 12.80
CA GLU A 212 10.63 -2.57 13.31
C GLU A 212 10.76 -1.12 13.80
N GLU A 213 9.89 -0.24 13.26
CA GLU A 213 9.79 1.19 13.62
C GLU A 213 11.10 1.97 13.53
N SER A 214 12.06 1.50 12.73
CA SER A 214 13.37 2.15 12.54
C SER A 214 13.40 2.98 11.26
N ALA A 215 13.62 4.30 11.40
CA ALA A 215 13.80 5.20 10.26
C ALA A 215 15.12 4.93 9.51
N GLU A 216 16.17 4.45 10.20
CA GLU A 216 17.45 4.08 9.59
C GLU A 216 17.28 3.04 8.49
N TRP A 217 16.38 2.09 8.69
CA TRP A 217 16.11 1.02 7.74
C TRP A 217 15.28 1.44 6.53
N HIS A 218 14.89 2.71 6.44
CA HIS A 218 14.12 3.19 5.29
C HIS A 218 14.86 2.96 3.96
N TYR A 219 16.17 3.21 3.93
CA TYR A 219 17.01 3.07 2.73
C TYR A 219 18.11 2.00 2.85
N LYS A 220 18.37 1.49 4.06
CA LYS A 220 19.47 0.57 4.33
C LYS A 220 19.24 -0.78 3.65
N ALA A 221 20.29 -1.31 3.02
CA ALA A 221 20.32 -2.65 2.46
C ALA A 221 20.86 -3.65 3.49
N LEU A 222 20.48 -4.93 3.34
CA LEU A 222 20.99 -6.03 4.15
C LEU A 222 22.42 -6.39 3.74
N ASP A 223 23.30 -6.61 4.71
CA ASP A 223 24.52 -7.40 4.57
C ASP A 223 24.24 -8.88 4.83
N ASP A 224 25.27 -9.71 4.79
CA ASP A 224 25.13 -11.16 4.89
C ASP A 224 24.67 -11.59 6.30
N GLU A 225 25.22 -10.98 7.36
CA GLU A 225 24.85 -11.28 8.75
C GLU A 225 23.40 -10.88 9.04
N MET A 226 23.01 -9.68 8.61
CA MET A 226 21.66 -9.18 8.77
C MET A 226 20.63 -9.97 7.96
N TYR A 227 21.02 -10.48 6.79
CA TYR A 227 20.15 -11.33 5.98
C TYR A 227 19.85 -12.67 6.68
N GLU A 228 20.88 -13.35 7.17
CA GLU A 228 20.71 -14.62 7.91
C GLU A 228 19.89 -14.42 9.19
N ARG A 229 20.13 -13.31 9.91
CA ARG A 229 19.34 -12.96 11.09
C ARG A 229 17.87 -12.70 10.72
N ALA A 230 17.62 -11.95 9.66
CA ALA A 230 16.24 -11.66 9.21
C ALA A 230 15.50 -12.94 8.81
N LEU A 231 16.16 -13.88 8.14
CA LEU A 231 15.58 -15.19 7.81
C LEU A 231 15.24 -15.99 9.07
N GLY A 232 16.14 -15.98 10.06
CA GLY A 232 15.90 -16.67 11.33
C GLY A 232 14.76 -16.09 12.16
N GLU A 233 14.42 -14.81 11.98
CA GLU A 233 13.27 -14.17 12.66
C GLU A 233 11.93 -14.38 11.90
N LEU A 234 11.96 -14.74 10.62
CA LEU A 234 10.76 -14.92 9.77
C LEU A 234 10.33 -16.39 9.62
N LEU A 235 11.23 -17.37 9.93
CA LEU A 235 10.99 -18.80 9.83
C LEU A 235 10.65 -19.41 11.19
#